data_37b51485a811d575ed5812ad74e3f964
#
_entry.id   37b51485a811d575ed5812ad74e3f964
#
_cell.length_a   1.000
_cell.length_b   1.000
_cell.length_c   1.000
_cell.angle_alpha   90.00
_cell.angle_beta   90.00
_cell.angle_gamma   90.00
#
_symmetry.space_group_name_H-M   'P 1'
#
loop_
_entity.id
_entity.type
_entity.pdbx_description
1 polymer ?
#
loop_
_entity_poly.entity_id
_entity_poly.type
_entity_poly.pdbx_seq_one_letter_code
_entity_poly.pdbx_strand_id
1 'polypeptide(L)'
;MAGLGSLSGQIVLDAVCGNGYISKVFSEAVGSAGKVYALDPDESSIEALRREAEGTNIVALVGDITTDTQLMESSFDLVYLSTVFHGFSADQVRGFEGEARRILKPGGRLAIVEIVKRTTPFGPPLDMRYSHEELKRALGMLPLATVAVGEHLYMQLFENRTKD
;
A
#
# COMPACT_ATOMS: atom_id res chain seq x y z
N MET A 1 7.46 -11.69 1.78
CA MET A 1 7.46 -10.29 2.19
C MET A 1 7.77 -10.18 3.66
N ALA A 2 9.03 -9.85 3.97
CA ALA A 2 9.47 -9.73 5.36
C ALA A 2 8.64 -8.70 6.13
N GLY A 3 8.26 -9.01 7.36
CA GLY A 3 7.51 -8.12 8.25
C GLY A 3 5.99 -8.20 8.12
N LEU A 4 5.44 -8.77 7.04
CA LEU A 4 3.99 -8.89 6.87
C LEU A 4 3.41 -10.18 7.46
N GLY A 5 4.24 -11.17 7.77
CA GLY A 5 3.79 -12.48 8.22
C GLY A 5 3.08 -13.26 7.11
N SER A 6 2.27 -14.25 7.49
CA SER A 6 1.49 -15.03 6.53
C SER A 6 0.34 -14.19 5.96
N LEU A 7 0.22 -14.19 4.64
CA LEU A 7 -0.88 -13.53 3.91
C LEU A 7 -1.88 -14.53 3.34
N SER A 8 -1.70 -15.83 3.61
CA SER A 8 -2.57 -16.89 3.08
C SER A 8 -4.05 -16.59 3.32
N GLY A 9 -4.85 -16.61 2.27
CA GLY A 9 -6.29 -16.38 2.30
C GLY A 9 -6.72 -14.92 2.49
N GLN A 10 -5.78 -13.97 2.60
CA GLN A 10 -6.10 -12.57 2.81
C GLN A 10 -6.57 -11.86 1.53
N ILE A 11 -7.31 -10.77 1.73
CA ILE A 11 -7.67 -9.82 0.67
C ILE A 11 -6.76 -8.61 0.82
N VAL A 12 -5.96 -8.35 -0.21
CA VAL A 12 -4.89 -7.34 -0.22
C VAL A 12 -5.17 -6.30 -1.31
N LEU A 13 -4.95 -5.03 -1.00
CA LEU A 13 -4.89 -3.95 -1.99
C LEU A 13 -3.45 -3.49 -2.19
N ASP A 14 -2.95 -3.57 -3.41
CA ASP A 14 -1.76 -2.88 -3.89
C ASP A 14 -2.23 -1.51 -4.42
N ALA A 15 -2.04 -0.46 -3.62
CA ALA A 15 -2.80 0.79 -3.73
C ALA A 15 -2.35 1.72 -4.86
N VAL A 16 -1.10 1.61 -5.31
CA VAL A 16 -0.56 2.24 -6.52
C VAL A 16 0.36 1.21 -7.16
N CYS A 17 -0.23 0.34 -7.96
CA CYS A 17 0.43 -0.91 -8.35
C CYS A 17 1.42 -0.78 -9.53
N GLY A 18 1.38 0.32 -10.28
CA GLY A 18 2.20 0.47 -11.47
C GLY A 18 2.01 -0.70 -12.44
N ASN A 19 3.10 -1.37 -12.81
CA ASN A 19 3.09 -2.52 -13.69
C ASN A 19 2.59 -3.83 -13.03
N GLY A 20 2.28 -3.80 -11.73
CA GLY A 20 1.76 -4.96 -11.02
C GLY A 20 2.77 -5.98 -10.55
N TYR A 21 4.07 -5.65 -10.53
CA TYR A 21 5.11 -6.58 -10.04
C TYR A 21 4.82 -7.04 -8.61
N ILE A 22 4.56 -6.11 -7.69
CA ILE A 22 4.24 -6.44 -6.30
C ILE A 22 2.88 -7.15 -6.19
N SER A 23 1.90 -6.75 -7.01
CA SER A 23 0.60 -7.43 -7.06
C SER A 23 0.74 -8.92 -7.38
N LYS A 24 1.66 -9.28 -8.27
CA LYS A 24 1.95 -10.69 -8.60
C LYS A 24 2.60 -11.43 -7.43
N VAL A 25 3.51 -10.77 -6.71
CA VAL A 25 4.11 -11.32 -5.49
C VAL A 25 3.04 -11.57 -4.41
N PHE A 26 2.13 -10.63 -4.22
CA PHE A 26 1.00 -10.81 -3.31
C PHE A 26 0.06 -11.93 -3.75
N SER A 27 -0.20 -12.05 -5.06
CA SER A 27 -1.05 -13.10 -5.63
C SER A 27 -0.59 -14.50 -5.22
N GLU A 28 0.72 -14.73 -5.29
CA GLU A 28 1.32 -15.98 -4.84
C GLU A 28 1.22 -16.14 -3.31
N ALA A 29 1.49 -15.07 -2.55
CA ALA A 29 1.49 -15.10 -1.09
C ALA A 29 0.10 -15.35 -0.48
N VAL A 30 -0.96 -14.80 -1.06
CA VAL A 30 -2.33 -15.01 -0.57
C VAL A 30 -2.91 -16.36 -1.01
N GLY A 31 -2.38 -16.94 -2.07
CA GLY A 31 -2.80 -18.23 -2.58
C GLY A 31 -4.21 -18.23 -3.19
N SER A 32 -4.72 -19.44 -3.49
CA SER A 32 -6.02 -19.62 -4.16
C SER A 32 -7.23 -19.19 -3.32
N ALA A 33 -7.09 -19.15 -2.00
CA ALA A 33 -8.16 -18.70 -1.09
C ALA A 33 -8.14 -17.19 -0.85
N GLY A 34 -7.08 -16.49 -1.28
CA GLY A 34 -6.93 -15.04 -1.16
C GLY A 34 -7.22 -14.31 -2.46
N LYS A 35 -7.16 -12.98 -2.40
CA LYS A 35 -7.40 -12.11 -3.55
C LYS A 35 -6.54 -10.86 -3.47
N VAL A 36 -6.08 -10.38 -4.62
CA VAL A 36 -5.32 -9.12 -4.73
C VAL A 36 -6.07 -8.15 -5.62
N TYR A 37 -6.32 -6.97 -5.10
CA TYR A 37 -6.77 -5.84 -5.90
C TYR A 37 -5.56 -4.97 -6.21
N ALA A 38 -5.38 -4.64 -7.48
CA ALA A 38 -4.30 -3.80 -7.97
C ALA A 38 -4.91 -2.50 -8.51
N LEU A 39 -4.63 -1.39 -7.87
CA LEU A 39 -5.21 -0.07 -8.19
C LEU A 39 -4.10 0.86 -8.69
N ASP A 40 -4.37 1.56 -9.77
CA ASP A 40 -3.48 2.61 -10.28
C ASP A 40 -4.28 3.63 -11.09
N PRO A 41 -3.96 4.92 -11.04
CA PRO A 41 -4.63 5.92 -11.88
C PRO A 41 -4.24 5.81 -13.37
N ASP A 42 -3.12 5.14 -13.70
CA ASP A 42 -2.68 4.99 -15.08
C ASP A 42 -3.43 3.85 -15.79
N GLU A 43 -4.34 4.24 -16.65
CA GLU A 43 -5.20 3.30 -17.40
C GLU A 43 -4.39 2.31 -18.24
N SER A 44 -3.30 2.74 -18.87
CA SER A 44 -2.49 1.87 -19.73
C SER A 44 -1.78 0.77 -18.95
N SER A 45 -1.26 1.09 -17.76
CA SER A 45 -0.67 0.11 -16.85
C SER A 45 -1.71 -0.92 -16.38
N ILE A 46 -2.91 -0.47 -16.05
CA ILE A 46 -4.00 -1.36 -15.62
C ILE A 46 -4.48 -2.26 -16.77
N GLU A 47 -4.62 -1.75 -17.97
CA GLU A 47 -4.98 -2.58 -19.13
C GLU A 47 -3.94 -3.67 -19.41
N ALA A 48 -2.65 -3.32 -19.33
CA ALA A 48 -1.56 -4.28 -19.49
C ALA A 48 -1.62 -5.36 -18.39
N LEU A 49 -1.82 -4.93 -17.12
CA LEU A 49 -1.91 -5.87 -16.01
C LEU A 49 -3.14 -6.78 -16.11
N ARG A 50 -4.28 -6.28 -16.55
CA ARG A 50 -5.48 -7.09 -16.78
C ARG A 50 -5.21 -8.25 -17.73
N ARG A 51 -4.49 -7.99 -18.84
CA ARG A 51 -4.12 -9.03 -19.80
C ARG A 51 -3.18 -10.06 -19.18
N GLU A 52 -2.17 -9.59 -18.44
CA GLU A 52 -1.19 -10.48 -17.81
C GLU A 52 -1.76 -11.29 -16.65
N ALA A 53 -2.75 -10.75 -15.97
CA ALA A 53 -3.35 -11.33 -14.77
C ALA A 53 -4.59 -12.21 -15.07
N GLU A 54 -4.94 -12.41 -16.33
CA GLU A 54 -6.08 -13.24 -16.72
C GLU A 54 -5.95 -14.64 -16.13
N GLY A 55 -7.02 -15.13 -15.51
CA GLY A 55 -7.05 -16.44 -14.85
C GLY A 55 -6.37 -16.51 -13.48
N THR A 56 -5.88 -15.39 -12.96
CA THR A 56 -5.30 -15.30 -11.61
C THR A 56 -6.29 -14.75 -10.59
N ASN A 57 -5.86 -14.62 -9.33
CA ASN A 57 -6.62 -13.98 -8.25
C ASN A 57 -6.39 -12.46 -8.15
N ILE A 58 -5.83 -11.83 -9.20
CA ILE A 58 -5.63 -10.39 -9.27
C ILE A 58 -6.80 -9.71 -9.99
N VAL A 59 -7.35 -8.68 -9.35
CA VAL A 59 -8.35 -7.77 -9.94
C VAL A 59 -7.70 -6.41 -10.13
N ALA A 60 -7.45 -6.00 -11.37
CA ALA A 60 -6.81 -4.74 -11.71
C ALA A 60 -7.86 -3.66 -12.01
N LEU A 61 -7.77 -2.52 -11.34
CA LEU A 61 -8.73 -1.43 -11.38
C LEU A 61 -8.04 -0.08 -11.59
N VAL A 62 -8.61 0.76 -12.43
CA VAL A 62 -8.21 2.17 -12.54
C VAL A 62 -8.83 2.94 -11.40
N GLY A 63 -8.03 3.70 -10.65
CA GLY A 63 -8.49 4.54 -9.56
C GLY A 63 -7.37 5.20 -8.80
N ASP A 64 -7.75 6.15 -7.95
CA ASP A 64 -6.83 6.94 -7.13
C ASP A 64 -7.14 6.70 -5.64
N ILE A 65 -6.18 6.11 -4.93
CA ILE A 65 -6.33 5.78 -3.50
C ILE A 65 -6.49 7.00 -2.60
N THR A 66 -6.19 8.19 -3.10
CA THR A 66 -6.38 9.44 -2.34
C THR A 66 -7.81 9.98 -2.43
N THR A 67 -8.68 9.31 -3.17
CA THR A 67 -10.09 9.67 -3.38
C THR A 67 -11.00 8.48 -3.04
N ASP A 68 -12.31 8.61 -3.23
CA ASP A 68 -13.24 7.49 -3.10
C ASP A 68 -13.02 6.48 -4.23
N THR A 69 -12.51 5.32 -3.89
CA THR A 69 -12.19 4.25 -4.86
C THR A 69 -13.40 3.42 -5.25
N GLN A 70 -14.54 3.57 -4.60
CA GLN A 70 -15.73 2.71 -4.72
C GLN A 70 -15.47 1.25 -4.28
N LEU A 71 -14.31 0.95 -3.69
CA LEU A 71 -14.07 -0.35 -3.09
C LEU A 71 -14.94 -0.54 -1.85
N MET A 72 -15.30 -1.79 -1.56
CA MET A 72 -16.18 -2.12 -0.43
C MET A 72 -15.52 -1.78 0.91
N GLU A 73 -16.27 -1.14 1.80
CA GLU A 73 -15.81 -0.83 3.17
C GLU A 73 -15.53 -2.11 3.97
N SER A 74 -14.60 -2.02 4.90
CA SER A 74 -14.25 -3.11 5.84
C SER A 74 -14.01 -4.47 5.16
N SER A 75 -13.39 -4.47 3.99
CA SER A 75 -13.22 -5.69 3.19
C SER A 75 -11.76 -6.13 3.00
N PHE A 76 -10.81 -5.26 3.29
CA PHE A 76 -9.38 -5.55 3.09
C PHE A 76 -8.67 -5.91 4.40
N ASP A 77 -7.82 -6.92 4.33
CA ASP A 77 -6.93 -7.31 5.43
C ASP A 77 -5.65 -6.49 5.44
N LEU A 78 -5.19 -6.08 4.25
CA LEU A 78 -3.97 -5.30 4.06
C LEU A 78 -4.17 -4.30 2.93
N VAL A 79 -3.78 -3.06 3.17
CA VAL A 79 -3.53 -2.04 2.13
C VAL A 79 -2.02 -1.79 2.09
N TYR A 80 -1.44 -1.87 0.91
CA TYR A 80 0.00 -1.70 0.67
C TYR A 80 0.26 -0.53 -0.28
N LEU A 81 1.17 0.35 0.11
CA LEU A 81 1.59 1.51 -0.68
C LEU A 81 3.12 1.58 -0.71
N SER A 82 3.72 1.61 -1.88
CA SER A 82 5.17 1.61 -2.00
C SER A 82 5.70 2.79 -2.80
N THR A 83 6.59 3.56 -2.17
CA THR A 83 7.41 4.64 -2.78
C THR A 83 6.59 5.73 -3.49
N VAL A 84 5.43 6.05 -2.98
CA VAL A 84 4.49 7.03 -3.53
C VAL A 84 4.08 8.09 -2.50
N PHE A 85 4.04 7.74 -1.23
CA PHE A 85 3.52 8.61 -0.17
C PHE A 85 4.24 9.97 -0.11
N HIS A 86 5.54 9.99 -0.35
CA HIS A 86 6.34 11.22 -0.36
C HIS A 86 5.87 12.26 -1.38
N GLY A 87 5.17 11.84 -2.44
CA GLY A 87 4.63 12.73 -3.46
C GLY A 87 3.23 13.28 -3.15
N PHE A 88 2.59 12.84 -2.08
CA PHE A 88 1.25 13.30 -1.73
C PHE A 88 1.28 14.71 -1.12
N SER A 89 0.32 15.55 -1.54
CA SER A 89 -0.01 16.80 -0.86
C SER A 89 -0.67 16.52 0.50
N ALA A 90 -0.82 17.54 1.34
CA ALA A 90 -1.52 17.40 2.61
C ALA A 90 -2.98 16.91 2.43
N ASP A 91 -3.67 17.40 1.39
CA ASP A 91 -5.03 16.94 1.05
C ASP A 91 -5.05 15.48 0.60
N GLN A 92 -4.08 15.08 -0.20
CA GLN A 92 -3.94 13.69 -0.64
C GLN A 92 -3.62 12.74 0.51
N VAL A 93 -2.79 13.15 1.47
CA VAL A 93 -2.54 12.36 2.70
C VAL A 93 -3.82 12.13 3.47
N ARG A 94 -4.63 13.18 3.66
CA ARG A 94 -5.95 13.06 4.33
C ARG A 94 -6.89 12.13 3.58
N GLY A 95 -6.98 12.29 2.27
CA GLY A 95 -7.82 11.44 1.43
C GLY A 95 -7.38 9.98 1.48
N PHE A 96 -6.08 9.74 1.35
CA PHE A 96 -5.49 8.40 1.45
C PHE A 96 -5.79 7.74 2.80
N GLU A 97 -5.54 8.43 3.91
CA GLU A 97 -5.83 7.88 5.25
C GLU A 97 -7.31 7.57 5.42
N GLY A 98 -8.19 8.49 5.00
CA GLY A 98 -9.64 8.29 5.09
C GLY A 98 -10.11 7.08 4.29
N GLU A 99 -9.63 6.93 3.08
CA GLU A 99 -9.99 5.81 2.20
C GLU A 99 -9.40 4.49 2.71
N ALA A 100 -8.13 4.47 3.11
CA ALA A 100 -7.51 3.28 3.70
C ALA A 100 -8.27 2.79 4.94
N ARG A 101 -8.65 3.72 5.83
CA ARG A 101 -9.47 3.39 7.01
C ARG A 101 -10.83 2.82 6.65
N ARG A 102 -11.48 3.37 5.63
CA ARG A 102 -12.81 2.95 5.19
C ARG A 102 -12.80 1.51 4.67
N ILE A 103 -11.84 1.18 3.81
CA ILE A 103 -11.77 -0.12 3.13
C ILE A 103 -11.13 -1.22 3.97
N LEU A 104 -10.23 -0.88 4.89
CA LEU A 104 -9.64 -1.85 5.81
C LEU A 104 -10.67 -2.36 6.82
N LYS A 105 -10.62 -3.65 7.08
CA LYS A 105 -11.32 -4.24 8.23
C LYS A 105 -10.85 -3.58 9.53
N PRO A 106 -11.68 -3.54 10.59
CA PRO A 106 -11.19 -3.22 11.93
C PRO A 106 -10.01 -4.13 12.28
N GLY A 107 -8.88 -3.54 12.71
CA GLY A 107 -7.64 -4.29 12.96
C GLY A 107 -6.88 -4.72 11.71
N GLY A 108 -7.37 -4.42 10.53
CA GLY A 108 -6.64 -4.58 9.29
C GLY A 108 -5.38 -3.71 9.26
N ARG A 109 -4.43 -4.01 8.37
CA ARG A 109 -3.12 -3.36 8.38
C ARG A 109 -2.91 -2.49 7.16
N LEU A 110 -2.23 -1.37 7.38
CA LEU A 110 -1.67 -0.52 6.34
C LEU A 110 -0.14 -0.66 6.35
N ALA A 111 0.45 -0.99 5.21
CA ALA A 111 1.89 -1.04 5.02
C ALA A 111 2.32 0.05 4.05
N ILE A 112 3.18 0.94 4.50
CA ILE A 112 3.76 1.99 3.64
C ILE A 112 5.27 1.74 3.54
N VAL A 113 5.75 1.56 2.32
CA VAL A 113 7.18 1.43 2.02
C VAL A 113 7.69 2.76 1.47
N GLU A 114 8.77 3.25 2.05
CA GLU A 114 9.41 4.49 1.62
C GLU A 114 10.94 4.38 1.62
N ILE A 115 11.57 5.31 0.91
CA ILE A 115 13.01 5.42 0.84
C ILE A 115 13.50 6.08 2.13
N VAL A 116 14.55 5.50 2.73
CA VAL A 116 15.16 6.05 3.95
C VAL A 116 15.54 7.53 3.77
N LYS A 117 15.35 8.33 4.82
CA LYS A 117 15.65 9.78 4.78
C LYS A 117 17.13 10.05 5.01
N ARG A 118 17.93 9.60 4.05
CA ARG A 118 19.38 9.87 3.96
C ARG A 118 19.78 9.81 2.49
N THR A 119 20.99 10.21 2.16
CA THR A 119 21.52 10.11 0.78
C THR A 119 21.51 8.66 0.29
N THR A 120 20.90 8.43 -0.85
CA THR A 120 20.81 7.13 -1.53
C THR A 120 21.09 7.32 -3.03
N PRO A 121 21.43 6.23 -3.77
CA PRO A 121 21.68 6.33 -5.22
C PRO A 121 20.46 6.70 -6.06
N PHE A 122 19.27 6.66 -5.49
CA PHE A 122 17.99 6.92 -6.18
C PHE A 122 16.99 7.55 -5.21
N GLY A 123 15.85 7.96 -5.75
CA GLY A 123 14.72 8.48 -4.99
C GLY A 123 14.56 9.99 -5.07
N PRO A 124 13.51 10.54 -4.45
CA PRO A 124 13.24 11.96 -4.45
C PRO A 124 14.25 12.74 -3.62
N PRO A 125 14.30 14.09 -3.74
CA PRO A 125 15.08 14.93 -2.85
C PRO A 125 14.80 14.66 -1.36
N LEU A 126 15.82 14.86 -0.51
CA LEU A 126 15.73 14.56 0.92
C LEU A 126 14.57 15.29 1.64
N ASP A 127 14.28 16.52 1.24
CA ASP A 127 13.21 17.33 1.82
C ASP A 127 11.80 16.79 1.51
N MET A 128 11.65 15.96 0.48
CA MET A 128 10.41 15.25 0.16
C MET A 128 10.25 13.91 0.90
N ARG A 129 11.33 13.39 1.49
CA ARG A 129 11.30 12.07 2.13
C ARG A 129 10.75 12.15 3.55
N TYR A 130 10.10 11.08 3.96
CA TYR A 130 9.65 10.88 5.34
C TYR A 130 10.61 9.93 6.05
N SER A 131 11.09 10.32 7.24
CA SER A 131 11.59 9.32 8.18
C SER A 131 10.42 8.50 8.72
N HIS A 132 10.69 7.31 9.26
CA HIS A 132 9.60 6.52 9.85
C HIS A 132 8.90 7.25 11.00
N GLU A 133 9.59 8.11 11.74
CA GLU A 133 9.00 8.93 12.81
C GLU A 133 8.08 10.03 12.23
N GLU A 134 8.50 10.67 11.14
CA GLU A 134 7.66 11.66 10.44
C GLU A 134 6.41 10.99 9.84
N LEU A 135 6.57 9.79 9.27
CA LEU A 135 5.46 9.03 8.69
C LEU A 135 4.45 8.62 9.77
N LYS A 136 4.91 8.18 10.93
CA LYS A 136 4.04 7.87 12.08
C LYS A 136 3.24 9.09 12.56
N ARG A 137 3.83 10.28 12.50
CA ARG A 137 3.14 11.53 12.87
C ARG A 137 2.15 12.01 11.82
N ALA A 138 2.42 11.68 10.55
CA ALA A 138 1.57 12.11 9.43
C ALA A 138 0.19 11.44 9.42
N LEU A 139 0.07 10.26 10.02
CA LEU A 139 -1.17 9.46 10.04
C LEU A 139 -1.71 9.30 11.45
N GLY A 140 -3.03 9.27 11.58
CA GLY A 140 -3.74 9.03 12.82
C GLY A 140 -3.90 7.55 13.20
N MET A 141 -3.47 6.63 12.35
CA MET A 141 -3.54 5.19 12.58
C MET A 141 -2.49 4.73 13.61
N LEU A 142 -2.76 3.60 14.29
CA LEU A 142 -1.87 3.06 15.31
C LEU A 142 -0.61 2.46 14.67
N PRO A 143 0.60 3.00 14.95
CA PRO A 143 1.83 2.38 14.46
C PRO A 143 2.08 1.02 15.12
N LEU A 144 2.45 0.01 14.33
CA LEU A 144 2.78 -1.33 14.81
C LEU A 144 4.27 -1.61 14.80
N ALA A 145 4.92 -1.46 13.64
CA ALA A 145 6.31 -1.84 13.46
C ALA A 145 6.97 -1.06 12.32
N THR A 146 8.26 -0.87 12.43
CA THR A 146 9.13 -0.39 11.35
C THR A 146 10.08 -1.51 10.97
N VAL A 147 10.13 -1.86 9.68
CA VAL A 147 10.94 -2.97 9.17
C VAL A 147 11.86 -2.46 8.06
N ALA A 148 13.14 -2.80 8.13
CA ALA A 148 14.07 -2.51 7.03
C ALA A 148 13.73 -3.39 5.81
N VAL A 149 13.72 -2.78 4.62
CA VAL A 149 13.46 -3.47 3.35
C VAL A 149 14.68 -3.24 2.45
N GLY A 150 15.63 -4.17 2.50
CA GLY A 150 16.92 -3.98 1.86
C GLY A 150 17.72 -2.84 2.50
N GLU A 151 18.61 -2.23 1.70
CA GLU A 151 19.53 -1.20 2.20
C GLU A 151 18.91 0.20 2.25
N HIS A 152 17.99 0.50 1.31
CA HIS A 152 17.57 1.88 1.06
C HIS A 152 16.09 2.15 1.33
N LEU A 153 15.34 1.15 1.74
CA LEU A 153 13.90 1.24 2.01
C LEU A 153 13.57 0.81 3.44
N TYR A 154 12.46 1.31 3.94
CA TYR A 154 11.81 0.80 5.14
C TYR A 154 10.32 0.61 4.89
N MET A 155 9.69 -0.25 5.65
CA MET A 155 8.25 -0.44 5.67
C MET A 155 7.74 -0.06 7.06
N GLN A 156 6.79 0.85 7.11
CA GLN A 156 6.06 1.20 8.33
C GLN A 156 4.69 0.53 8.29
N LEU A 157 4.41 -0.26 9.32
CA LEU A 157 3.11 -0.90 9.52
C LEU A 157 2.25 -0.11 10.48
N PHE A 158 0.97 -0.01 10.15
CA PHE A 158 -0.08 0.56 10.98
C PHE A 158 -1.24 -0.44 11.10
N GLU A 159 -1.98 -0.33 12.19
CA GLU A 159 -3.26 -1.02 12.36
C GLU A 159 -4.41 -0.05 12.14
N ASN A 160 -5.49 -0.52 11.51
CA ASN A 160 -6.73 0.27 11.36
C ASN A 160 -7.44 0.40 12.70
N ARG A 161 -6.85 1.22 13.55
CA ARG A 161 -7.31 1.62 14.86
C ARG A 161 -6.77 3.02 15.16
N THR A 162 -7.55 3.84 15.84
CA THR A 162 -7.10 5.17 16.24
C THR A 162 -5.98 5.06 17.30
N LYS A 163 -5.01 5.95 17.24
CA LYS A 163 -4.02 6.11 18.32
C LYS A 163 -4.73 6.49 19.62
N ASP A 164 -4.30 5.92 20.71
CA ASP A 164 -4.74 6.32 22.05
C ASP A 164 -4.10 7.65 22.45
#